data_5024da3c9b1d1b49ff5dad79863b9efd
#
_entry.id   5024da3c9b1d1b49ff5dad79863b9efd
#
_cell.length_a   1.000
_cell.length_b   1.000
_cell.length_c   1.000
_cell.angle_alpha   90.00
_cell.angle_beta   90.00
_cell.angle_gamma   90.00
#
_symmetry.space_group_name_H-M   'P 1'
#
loop_
_entity.id
_entity.type
_entity.pdbx_description
1 polymer ?
#
loop_
_entity_poly.entity_id
_entity_poly.type
_entity_poly.pdbx_seq_one_letter_code
_entity_poly.pdbx_strand_id
1 'polypeptide(L)'
;MPKHEFLLKKTKENIFSKEHSVIISDDLILHISYSLKWVQTTWNDEVNLKKGLNYYSYSWIEDKAKFSDIICSWRSLFFSADEQIVFDKNCALNKSSVIEQLDGLLELIDSAIKNDLYILHLGI
;
A
#
# COMPACT_ATOMS: atom_id res chain seq x y z
N MET A 1 10.52 3.24 13.76
CA MET A 1 10.49 3.38 12.27
C MET A 1 9.08 3.63 11.81
N PRO A 2 8.86 4.67 11.00
CA PRO A 2 7.52 4.90 10.44
C PRO A 2 7.09 3.76 9.52
N LYS A 3 5.83 3.43 9.57
CA LYS A 3 5.28 2.36 8.76
C LYS A 3 3.84 2.65 8.40
N HIS A 4 3.40 2.03 7.31
CA HIS A 4 2.03 2.09 6.84
C HIS A 4 1.39 0.73 7.00
N GLU A 5 0.10 0.71 7.20
CA GLU A 5 -0.62 -0.54 7.39
C GLU A 5 -1.78 -0.60 6.41
N PHE A 6 -1.96 -1.75 5.77
CA PHE A 6 -3.09 -2.00 4.87
C PHE A 6 -3.92 -3.13 5.45
N LEU A 7 -5.22 -2.93 5.53
CA LEU A 7 -6.14 -3.85 6.19
C LEU A 7 -7.30 -4.20 5.28
N LEU A 8 -7.85 -5.41 5.44
CA LEU A 8 -9.10 -5.80 4.82
C LEU A 8 -10.25 -5.47 5.77
N LYS A 9 -11.35 -4.92 5.21
CA LYS A 9 -12.54 -4.56 5.97
C LYS A 9 -13.78 -4.99 5.21
N LYS A 10 -14.75 -5.54 5.93
CA LYS A 10 -16.07 -5.89 5.36
C LYS A 10 -16.93 -4.64 5.20
N THR A 11 -16.76 -3.66 6.07
CA THR A 11 -17.50 -2.40 6.03
C THR A 11 -16.53 -1.26 6.30
N LYS A 12 -16.95 -0.03 5.99
CA LYS A 12 -16.15 1.17 6.27
C LYS A 12 -16.34 1.69 7.70
N GLU A 13 -16.93 0.89 8.56
CA GLU A 13 -17.09 1.20 9.98
C GLU A 13 -15.91 0.64 10.77
N ASN A 14 -15.70 1.18 11.98
CA ASN A 14 -14.70 0.70 12.93
C ASN A 14 -13.30 0.51 12.32
N ILE A 15 -12.70 1.63 11.91
CA ILE A 15 -11.39 1.63 11.26
C ILE A 15 -10.26 1.12 12.17
N PHE A 16 -10.50 1.04 13.47
CA PHE A 16 -9.48 0.60 14.43
C PHE A 16 -9.49 -0.91 14.67
N SER A 17 -10.48 -1.64 14.15
CA SER A 17 -10.52 -3.09 14.24
C SER A 17 -9.55 -3.69 13.22
N LYS A 18 -8.57 -4.46 13.69
CA LYS A 18 -7.53 -5.05 12.82
C LYS A 18 -7.76 -6.54 12.69
N GLU A 19 -8.30 -6.97 11.55
CA GLU A 19 -8.53 -8.39 11.28
C GLU A 19 -7.38 -8.99 10.50
N HIS A 20 -7.10 -8.46 9.32
CA HIS A 20 -6.02 -8.93 8.46
C HIS A 20 -5.25 -7.72 7.96
N SER A 21 -3.97 -7.67 8.22
CA SER A 21 -3.17 -6.51 7.87
C SER A 21 -1.81 -6.88 7.31
N VAL A 22 -1.27 -5.96 6.50
CA VAL A 22 0.09 -6.02 5.97
C VAL A 22 0.76 -4.70 6.29
N ILE A 23 2.00 -4.77 6.77
CA ILE A 23 2.78 -3.59 7.12
C ILE A 23 3.80 -3.33 6.03
N ILE A 24 3.82 -2.07 5.55
CA ILE A 24 4.77 -1.62 4.54
C ILE A 24 5.61 -0.50 5.15
N SER A 25 6.91 -0.58 5.00
CA SER A 25 7.81 0.45 5.53
C SER A 25 7.58 1.79 4.85
N ASP A 26 7.77 2.86 5.61
CA ASP A 26 7.63 4.22 5.08
C ASP A 26 8.61 4.49 3.94
N ASP A 27 9.83 4.00 4.06
CA ASP A 27 10.84 4.17 3.01
C ASP A 27 10.37 3.61 1.67
N LEU A 28 9.74 2.43 1.70
CA LEU A 28 9.20 1.82 0.48
C LEU A 28 8.02 2.64 -0.06
N ILE A 29 7.10 3.05 0.80
CA ILE A 29 5.96 3.88 0.39
C ILE A 29 6.43 5.19 -0.24
N LEU A 30 7.42 5.85 0.36
CA LEU A 30 7.95 7.09 -0.19
C LEU A 30 8.57 6.88 -1.57
N HIS A 31 9.27 5.76 -1.77
CA HIS A 31 9.89 5.47 -3.05
C HIS A 31 8.86 5.27 -4.16
N ILE A 32 7.75 4.58 -3.88
CA ILE A 32 6.73 4.29 -4.89
C ILE A 32 5.59 5.30 -4.88
N SER A 33 5.67 6.34 -4.06
CA SER A 33 4.56 7.25 -3.78
C SER A 33 4.03 7.96 -5.02
N TYR A 34 4.89 8.30 -5.98
CA TYR A 34 4.43 9.00 -7.19
C TYR A 34 3.39 8.18 -7.94
N SER A 35 3.65 6.89 -8.13
CA SER A 35 2.73 6.01 -8.84
C SER A 35 1.44 5.75 -8.05
N LEU A 36 1.50 5.79 -6.73
CA LEU A 36 0.31 5.61 -5.89
C LEU A 36 -0.68 6.75 -6.06
N LYS A 37 -0.24 7.92 -6.53
CA LYS A 37 -1.12 9.05 -6.85
C LYS A 37 -2.05 8.77 -8.04
N TRP A 38 -1.82 7.70 -8.78
CA TRP A 38 -2.69 7.30 -9.88
C TRP A 38 -3.89 6.50 -9.40
N VAL A 39 -3.91 6.05 -8.15
CA VAL A 39 -4.98 5.24 -7.58
C VAL A 39 -6.04 6.13 -6.97
N GLN A 40 -7.30 5.91 -7.35
CA GLN A 40 -8.42 6.64 -6.74
C GLN A 40 -8.65 6.13 -5.32
N THR A 41 -8.83 7.07 -4.40
CA THR A 41 -9.05 6.80 -2.99
C THR A 41 -10.10 7.74 -2.42
N THR A 42 -10.62 7.41 -1.26
CA THR A 42 -11.40 8.34 -0.44
C THR A 42 -10.71 8.48 0.91
N TRP A 43 -10.77 9.68 1.47
CA TRP A 43 -10.10 9.99 2.72
C TRP A 43 -11.12 10.19 3.86
N ASN A 44 -10.76 10.99 4.83
CA ASN A 44 -11.56 11.17 6.04
C ASN A 44 -13.01 11.61 5.78
N ASP A 45 -13.26 12.35 4.71
CA ASP A 45 -14.58 12.87 4.40
C ASP A 45 -15.48 11.88 3.64
N GLU A 46 -14.91 10.87 3.02
CA GLU A 46 -15.59 9.83 2.23
C GLU A 46 -16.47 10.34 1.08
N VAL A 47 -16.60 11.66 0.90
CA VAL A 47 -17.52 12.25 -0.05
C VAL A 47 -16.85 12.47 -1.41
N ASN A 48 -15.58 12.91 -1.38
CA ASN A 48 -14.86 13.27 -2.60
C ASN A 48 -13.78 12.26 -2.91
N LEU A 49 -13.70 11.86 -4.19
CA LEU A 49 -12.61 11.03 -4.66
C LEU A 49 -11.31 11.82 -4.63
N LYS A 50 -10.28 11.19 -4.12
CA LYS A 50 -8.93 11.71 -4.07
C LYS A 50 -8.03 10.82 -4.92
N LYS A 51 -6.77 11.20 -5.03
CA LYS A 51 -5.75 10.39 -5.67
C LYS A 51 -4.57 10.20 -4.73
N GLY A 52 -4.19 8.95 -4.53
CA GLY A 52 -3.09 8.60 -3.64
C GLY A 52 -3.50 8.43 -2.20
N LEU A 53 -2.53 8.07 -1.38
CA LEU A 53 -2.75 7.77 0.03
C LEU A 53 -2.73 9.03 0.87
N ASN A 54 -3.52 9.03 1.93
CA ASN A 54 -3.46 10.06 2.96
C ASN A 54 -2.31 9.70 3.90
N TYR A 55 -1.17 10.33 3.70
CA TYR A 55 0.09 9.94 4.36
C TYR A 55 0.01 9.98 5.88
N TYR A 56 -0.66 10.97 6.43
CA TYR A 56 -0.71 11.17 7.89
C TYR A 56 -1.99 10.69 8.54
N SER A 57 -2.90 10.09 7.78
CA SER A 57 -4.16 9.63 8.31
C SER A 57 -4.58 8.35 7.61
N TYR A 58 -5.85 8.20 7.25
CA TYR A 58 -6.30 6.98 6.58
C TYR A 58 -6.92 7.27 5.23
N SER A 59 -6.91 6.24 4.38
CA SER A 59 -7.55 6.28 3.07
C SER A 59 -8.17 4.93 2.75
N TRP A 60 -9.24 4.97 1.96
CA TRP A 60 -9.86 3.78 1.40
C TRP A 60 -9.45 3.67 -0.05
N ILE A 61 -8.96 2.50 -0.44
CA ILE A 61 -8.55 2.25 -1.83
C ILE A 61 -9.82 1.96 -2.64
N GLU A 62 -10.17 2.85 -3.58
CA GLU A 62 -11.38 2.69 -4.39
C GLU A 62 -11.09 1.88 -5.66
N ASP A 63 -9.96 2.08 -6.30
CA ASP A 63 -9.58 1.36 -7.52
C ASP A 63 -8.59 0.24 -7.19
N LYS A 64 -9.12 -0.89 -6.75
CA LYS A 64 -8.31 -2.04 -6.35
C LYS A 64 -7.52 -2.65 -7.51
N ALA A 65 -8.11 -2.70 -8.69
CA ALA A 65 -7.46 -3.27 -9.87
C ALA A 65 -6.22 -2.47 -10.26
N LYS A 66 -6.34 -1.14 -10.31
CA LYS A 66 -5.20 -0.29 -10.61
C LYS A 66 -4.12 -0.38 -9.53
N PHE A 67 -4.53 -0.42 -8.27
CA PHE A 67 -3.60 -0.60 -7.16
C PHE A 67 -2.81 -1.90 -7.30
N SER A 68 -3.50 -2.99 -7.63
CA SER A 68 -2.86 -4.28 -7.90
C SER A 68 -1.83 -4.19 -9.03
N ASP A 69 -2.21 -3.56 -10.14
CA ASP A 69 -1.31 -3.42 -11.30
C ASP A 69 -0.04 -2.64 -10.94
N ILE A 70 -0.18 -1.56 -10.19
CA ILE A 70 0.96 -0.73 -9.78
C ILE A 70 1.89 -1.51 -8.86
N ILE A 71 1.36 -2.18 -7.86
CA ILE A 71 2.17 -2.96 -6.91
C ILE A 71 2.84 -4.14 -7.62
N CYS A 72 2.13 -4.80 -8.53
CA CYS A 72 2.68 -5.89 -9.31
C CYS A 72 3.85 -5.42 -10.20
N SER A 73 3.71 -4.24 -10.80
CA SER A 73 4.76 -3.65 -11.63
C SER A 73 6.01 -3.30 -10.79
N TRP A 74 5.82 -2.74 -9.62
CA TRP A 74 6.93 -2.46 -8.71
C TRP A 74 7.62 -3.74 -8.24
N ARG A 75 6.84 -4.75 -7.92
CA ARG A 75 7.38 -6.04 -7.50
C ARG A 75 8.26 -6.63 -8.61
N SER A 76 7.80 -6.58 -9.86
CA SER A 76 8.57 -7.07 -11.00
C SER A 76 9.87 -6.26 -11.19
N LEU A 77 9.78 -4.95 -11.04
CA LEU A 77 10.95 -4.08 -11.18
C LEU A 77 11.97 -4.34 -10.07
N PHE A 78 11.53 -4.40 -8.82
CA PHE A 78 12.41 -4.66 -7.70
C PHE A 78 13.05 -6.05 -7.76
N PHE A 79 12.39 -7.00 -8.39
CA PHE A 79 12.97 -8.33 -8.59
C PHE A 79 14.27 -8.28 -9.39
N SER A 80 14.42 -7.28 -10.25
CA SER A 80 15.65 -7.07 -11.04
C SER A 80 16.71 -6.25 -10.29
N ALA A 81 16.42 -5.77 -9.09
CA ALA A 81 17.33 -4.93 -8.34
C ALA A 81 18.45 -5.73 -7.69
N ASP A 82 19.51 -5.04 -7.30
CA ASP A 82 20.56 -5.60 -6.45
C ASP A 82 20.02 -5.88 -5.04
N GLU A 83 20.73 -6.68 -4.27
CA GLU A 83 20.32 -7.03 -2.90
C GLU A 83 20.15 -5.80 -2.01
N GLN A 84 20.97 -4.77 -2.20
CA GLN A 84 20.82 -3.49 -1.53
C GLN A 84 20.36 -2.46 -2.55
N ILE A 85 19.18 -1.88 -2.30
CA ILE A 85 18.60 -0.86 -3.17
C ILE A 85 18.87 0.49 -2.51
N VAL A 86 19.73 1.30 -3.10
CA VAL A 86 20.12 2.58 -2.55
C VAL A 86 19.45 3.70 -3.35
N PHE A 87 18.60 4.49 -2.68
CA PHE A 87 17.92 5.62 -3.32
C PHE A 87 18.71 6.91 -3.16
N ASP A 88 19.28 7.09 -1.98
CA ASP A 88 20.16 8.22 -1.67
C ASP A 88 21.11 7.82 -0.54
N LYS A 89 21.87 8.76 -0.04
CA LYS A 89 22.90 8.50 0.98
C LYS A 89 22.31 7.94 2.28
N ASN A 90 21.06 8.25 2.58
CA ASN A 90 20.45 7.94 3.87
C ASN A 90 19.34 6.89 3.77
N CYS A 91 19.03 6.42 2.57
CA CYS A 91 17.94 5.49 2.36
C CYS A 91 18.39 4.32 1.50
N ALA A 92 18.42 3.15 2.11
CA ALA A 92 18.71 1.90 1.43
C ALA A 92 17.66 0.88 1.84
N LEU A 93 17.18 0.12 0.88
CA LEU A 93 16.23 -0.95 1.13
C LEU A 93 16.86 -2.30 0.81
N ASN A 94 16.48 -3.31 1.59
CA ASN A 94 16.87 -4.68 1.32
C ASN A 94 15.89 -5.30 0.34
N LYS A 95 16.39 -5.84 -0.77
CA LYS A 95 15.55 -6.42 -1.83
C LYS A 95 14.61 -7.50 -1.30
N SER A 96 15.11 -8.42 -0.47
CA SER A 96 14.29 -9.52 0.07
C SER A 96 13.14 -8.98 0.89
N SER A 97 13.38 -7.96 1.70
CA SER A 97 12.34 -7.32 2.51
C SER A 97 11.31 -6.60 1.64
N VAL A 98 11.76 -5.89 0.61
CA VAL A 98 10.85 -5.21 -0.33
C VAL A 98 9.93 -6.22 -1.03
N ILE A 99 10.50 -7.30 -1.56
CA ILE A 99 9.72 -8.32 -2.25
C ILE A 99 8.71 -8.96 -1.30
N GLU A 100 9.12 -9.28 -0.07
CA GLU A 100 8.23 -9.85 0.93
C GLU A 100 7.06 -8.92 1.26
N GLN A 101 7.33 -7.63 1.44
CA GLN A 101 6.29 -6.64 1.71
C GLN A 101 5.32 -6.52 0.54
N LEU A 102 5.83 -6.43 -0.68
CA LEU A 102 4.99 -6.30 -1.87
C LEU A 102 4.18 -7.56 -2.13
N ASP A 103 4.75 -8.75 -1.91
CA ASP A 103 4.01 -10.01 -2.04
C ASP A 103 2.87 -10.09 -1.03
N GLY A 104 3.11 -9.69 0.22
CA GLY A 104 2.06 -9.63 1.24
C GLY A 104 0.94 -8.68 0.85
N LEU A 105 1.31 -7.51 0.32
CA LEU A 105 0.32 -6.54 -0.13
C LEU A 105 -0.49 -7.06 -1.32
N LEU A 106 0.16 -7.74 -2.28
CA LEU A 106 -0.54 -8.34 -3.43
C LEU A 106 -1.52 -9.40 -2.99
N GLU A 107 -1.17 -10.23 -2.02
CA GLU A 107 -2.11 -11.22 -1.47
C GLU A 107 -3.32 -10.56 -0.82
N LEU A 108 -3.11 -9.48 -0.09
CA LEU A 108 -4.19 -8.71 0.53
C LEU A 108 -5.11 -8.11 -0.53
N ILE A 109 -4.54 -7.50 -1.57
CA ILE A 109 -5.32 -6.91 -2.66
C ILE A 109 -6.13 -7.99 -3.38
N ASP A 110 -5.51 -9.14 -3.67
CA ASP A 110 -6.18 -10.26 -4.34
C ASP A 110 -7.36 -10.76 -3.52
N SER A 111 -7.20 -10.90 -2.20
CA SER A 111 -8.29 -11.28 -1.30
C SER A 111 -9.41 -10.24 -1.32
N ALA A 112 -9.07 -8.96 -1.35
CA ALA A 112 -10.06 -7.89 -1.42
C ALA A 112 -10.90 -7.96 -2.70
N ILE A 113 -10.25 -8.24 -3.83
CA ILE A 113 -10.94 -8.34 -5.12
C ILE A 113 -11.81 -9.60 -5.16
N LYS A 114 -11.29 -10.74 -4.74
CA LYS A 114 -12.03 -12.01 -4.78
C LYS A 114 -13.23 -12.04 -3.85
N ASN A 115 -13.12 -11.41 -2.69
CA ASN A 115 -14.14 -11.48 -1.65
C ASN A 115 -14.92 -10.17 -1.50
N ASP A 116 -14.70 -9.22 -2.41
CA ASP A 116 -15.37 -7.91 -2.43
C ASP A 116 -15.24 -7.19 -1.08
N LEU A 117 -14.00 -7.09 -0.61
CA LEU A 117 -13.68 -6.41 0.64
C LEU A 117 -13.08 -5.03 0.37
N TYR A 118 -13.21 -4.15 1.35
CA TYR A 118 -12.56 -2.84 1.31
C TYR A 118 -11.10 -2.96 1.75
N ILE A 119 -10.25 -2.12 1.17
CA ILE A 119 -8.85 -1.99 1.61
C ILE A 119 -8.71 -0.64 2.30
N LEU A 120 -8.32 -0.69 3.57
CA LEU A 120 -8.05 0.51 4.37
C LEU A 120 -6.54 0.68 4.49
N HIS A 121 -6.06 1.88 4.22
CA HIS A 121 -4.69 2.29 4.46
C HIS A 121 -4.64 3.14 5.71
N LEU A 122 -3.75 2.81 6.65
CA LEU A 122 -3.45 3.64 7.80
C LEU A 122 -2.05 4.23 7.61
N GLY A 123 -1.97 5.56 7.59
CA GLY A 123 -0.72 6.29 7.46
C GLY A 123 0.06 6.37 8.78
N ILE A 124 1.10 7.16 8.74
CA ILE A 124 1.98 7.34 9.91
C ILE A 124 1.45 8.38 10.88
#